data_7f2a617e5c445802a4a6ba99ec4f0989
#
_entry.id   7f2a617e5c445802a4a6ba99ec4f0989
#
_cell.length_a   1.000
_cell.length_b   1.000
_cell.length_c   1.000
_cell.angle_alpha   90.00
_cell.angle_beta   90.00
_cell.angle_gamma   90.00
#
_symmetry.space_group_name_H-M   'P 1'
#
loop_
_entity.id
_entity.type
_entity.pdbx_description
1 polymer ?
#
loop_
_entity_poly.entity_id
_entity_poly.type
_entity_poly.pdbx_seq_one_letter_code
_entity_poly.pdbx_strand_id
1 'polypeptide(L)'
;MNRTTAVGRIAVFAATLSAALLVTANSTAAPAGPRENWTSATSPHFYKTTSLNALGRVADSAANDGSALRLTLKAGAAANPGNGIEIASRNNYGFGSYSTRMKAADCSAQPRAGVVTGAFTYATDHSDRNGNGLPDNDEIDVEWLCAQPEVIYLTLWTDYNASNDQLRKVSRVIDLRAGRIISTCFSTTFGECVAVSSAENQPTSVAAIPGYNSSTQYYEYGFDWSATGVHFYLVNASGARVTLWDYRGPASRIPTKQSIFMQNAWHTTNWDPYGFQARERPNRDLHAHVDWTQLPG
;
A
#
# COMPACT_ATOMS: atom_id res chain seq x y z
N MET A 1 -35.11 4.02 81.10
CA MET A 1 -34.32 2.87 80.72
C MET A 1 -35.12 2.05 79.71
N ASN A 2 -34.96 2.31 78.44
CA ASN A 2 -35.53 1.46 77.37
C ASN A 2 -34.44 1.15 76.36
N ARG A 3 -34.06 -0.10 76.25
CA ARG A 3 -33.15 -0.61 75.24
C ARG A 3 -33.95 -0.97 73.98
N THR A 4 -33.67 -0.35 72.88
CA THR A 4 -34.21 -0.69 71.57
C THR A 4 -33.17 -1.54 70.81
N THR A 5 -33.53 -2.77 70.53
CA THR A 5 -32.74 -3.72 69.73
C THR A 5 -32.97 -3.47 68.25
N ALA A 6 -31.90 -3.17 67.52
CA ALA A 6 -31.94 -3.04 66.06
C ALA A 6 -31.70 -4.42 65.40
N VAL A 7 -32.67 -4.81 64.58
CA VAL A 7 -32.58 -6.04 63.77
C VAL A 7 -31.96 -5.68 62.43
N GLY A 8 -30.75 -6.16 62.14
CA GLY A 8 -30.08 -6.02 60.85
C GLY A 8 -30.67 -6.96 59.81
N ARG A 9 -31.10 -6.40 58.68
CA ARG A 9 -31.48 -7.17 57.47
C ARG A 9 -30.24 -7.39 56.61
N ILE A 10 -29.89 -8.69 56.41
CA ILE A 10 -28.85 -9.11 55.46
C ILE A 10 -29.50 -9.16 54.08
N ALA A 11 -29.05 -8.31 53.15
CA ALA A 11 -29.41 -8.41 51.76
C ALA A 11 -28.44 -9.33 51.04
N VAL A 12 -28.96 -10.45 50.54
CA VAL A 12 -28.20 -11.37 49.68
C VAL A 12 -28.27 -10.87 48.26
N PHE A 13 -27.16 -10.38 47.72
CA PHE A 13 -27.02 -10.06 46.30
C PHE A 13 -26.70 -11.35 45.52
N ALA A 14 -27.64 -11.79 44.70
CA ALA A 14 -27.40 -12.84 43.71
C ALA A 14 -26.69 -12.22 42.51
N ALA A 15 -25.42 -12.53 42.32
CA ALA A 15 -24.65 -12.17 41.12
C ALA A 15 -25.01 -13.17 40.00
N THR A 16 -25.74 -12.69 38.99
CA THR A 16 -25.95 -13.43 37.75
C THR A 16 -24.74 -13.27 36.87
N LEU A 17 -23.93 -14.34 36.72
CA LEU A 17 -22.88 -14.46 35.73
C LEU A 17 -23.51 -14.63 34.36
N SER A 18 -23.51 -13.56 33.53
CA SER A 18 -23.83 -13.69 32.10
C SER A 18 -22.55 -14.17 31.37
N ALA A 19 -22.56 -15.42 30.96
CA ALA A 19 -21.54 -15.96 30.07
C ALA A 19 -21.77 -15.39 28.67
N ALA A 20 -20.96 -14.44 28.26
CA ALA A 20 -20.91 -14.01 26.87
C ALA A 20 -20.26 -15.12 26.04
N LEU A 21 -21.06 -15.79 25.19
CA LEU A 21 -20.52 -16.66 24.14
C LEU A 21 -19.75 -15.76 23.14
N LEU A 22 -18.43 -15.83 23.18
CA LEU A 22 -17.60 -15.35 22.07
C LEU A 22 -17.81 -16.31 20.89
N VAL A 23 -18.68 -15.94 19.97
CA VAL A 23 -18.72 -16.55 18.64
C VAL A 23 -17.48 -16.04 17.90
N THR A 24 -16.41 -16.84 17.91
CA THR A 24 -15.29 -16.65 16.98
C THR A 24 -15.80 -16.97 15.58
N ALA A 25 -16.12 -15.94 14.80
CA ALA A 25 -16.34 -16.11 13.38
C ALA A 25 -15.00 -16.60 12.78
N ASN A 26 -14.91 -17.89 12.48
CA ASN A 26 -13.87 -18.40 11.58
C ASN A 26 -14.10 -17.76 10.22
N SER A 27 -13.45 -16.65 9.94
CA SER A 27 -13.32 -16.17 8.57
C SER A 27 -12.45 -17.20 7.85
N THR A 28 -13.05 -18.07 7.06
CA THR A 28 -12.31 -18.86 6.08
C THR A 28 -11.60 -17.85 5.18
N ALA A 29 -10.27 -17.79 5.27
CA ALA A 29 -9.49 -17.00 4.35
C ALA A 29 -9.88 -17.40 2.92
N ALA A 30 -10.14 -16.43 2.06
CA ALA A 30 -10.38 -16.71 0.64
C ALA A 30 -9.18 -17.52 0.11
N PRO A 31 -9.42 -18.45 -0.85
CA PRO A 31 -8.33 -19.21 -1.45
C PRO A 31 -7.23 -18.26 -1.92
N ALA A 32 -5.98 -18.59 -1.65
CA ALA A 32 -4.86 -17.84 -2.20
C ALA A 32 -4.86 -18.02 -3.71
N GLY A 33 -4.81 -16.92 -4.46
CA GLY A 33 -4.68 -16.94 -5.91
C GLY A 33 -3.26 -17.25 -6.36
N PRO A 34 -2.90 -16.89 -7.60
CA PRO A 34 -1.60 -17.21 -8.16
C PRO A 34 -0.48 -16.47 -7.42
N ARG A 35 0.63 -17.21 -7.16
CA ARG A 35 1.88 -16.66 -6.65
C ARG A 35 2.94 -16.73 -7.76
N GLU A 36 3.57 -15.59 -8.01
CA GLU A 36 4.72 -15.48 -8.91
C GLU A 36 6.01 -15.35 -8.09
N ASN A 37 6.91 -16.30 -8.21
CA ASN A 37 8.19 -16.32 -7.50
C ASN A 37 9.37 -15.85 -8.38
N TRP A 38 9.11 -15.40 -9.60
CA TRP A 38 10.10 -14.85 -10.52
C TRP A 38 11.32 -15.78 -10.76
N THR A 39 11.06 -17.07 -10.86
CA THR A 39 12.09 -18.05 -11.26
C THR A 39 12.56 -17.84 -12.70
N SER A 40 11.84 -17.04 -13.48
CA SER A 40 12.15 -16.58 -14.83
C SER A 40 11.83 -15.09 -14.96
N ALA A 41 12.39 -14.41 -15.97
CA ALA A 41 11.98 -13.05 -16.36
C ALA A 41 10.65 -13.02 -17.12
N THR A 42 10.15 -14.19 -17.56
CA THR A 42 8.82 -14.37 -18.15
C THR A 42 7.89 -15.01 -17.14
N SER A 43 6.61 -14.60 -17.15
CA SER A 43 5.61 -15.05 -16.19
C SER A 43 4.33 -15.47 -16.91
N PRO A 44 3.65 -16.53 -16.45
CA PRO A 44 2.30 -16.86 -16.92
C PRO A 44 1.27 -15.86 -16.37
N HIS A 45 1.58 -15.12 -15.29
CA HIS A 45 0.67 -14.25 -14.57
C HIS A 45 0.87 -12.77 -14.91
N PHE A 46 2.07 -12.38 -15.37
CA PHE A 46 2.43 -10.99 -15.64
C PHE A 46 2.98 -10.80 -17.06
N TYR A 47 2.95 -9.56 -17.52
CA TYR A 47 3.59 -9.13 -18.76
C TYR A 47 4.23 -7.75 -18.56
N LYS A 48 5.23 -7.41 -19.40
CA LYS A 48 5.85 -6.10 -19.42
C LYS A 48 4.98 -5.14 -20.24
N THR A 49 4.62 -4.00 -19.69
CA THR A 49 3.75 -3.02 -20.37
C THR A 49 4.52 -1.99 -21.18
N THR A 50 5.78 -1.69 -20.79
CA THR A 50 6.60 -0.65 -21.42
C THR A 50 7.74 -1.24 -22.23
N SER A 51 8.15 -0.59 -23.33
CA SER A 51 9.21 -1.06 -24.22
C SER A 51 10.59 -0.46 -23.92
N LEU A 52 10.66 0.68 -23.25
CA LEU A 52 11.86 1.53 -23.18
C LEU A 52 12.90 1.05 -22.15
N ASN A 53 12.50 0.32 -21.14
CA ASN A 53 13.34 -0.06 -19.99
C ASN A 53 13.50 -1.58 -19.91
N ALA A 54 14.40 -2.07 -19.06
CA ALA A 54 14.80 -3.45 -19.05
C ALA A 54 14.16 -4.24 -17.89
N LEU A 55 13.70 -5.44 -18.22
CA LEU A 55 13.26 -6.46 -17.30
C LEU A 55 14.28 -7.59 -17.31
N GLY A 56 14.67 -8.12 -16.17
CA GLY A 56 15.60 -9.24 -16.09
C GLY A 56 15.49 -9.99 -14.77
N ARG A 57 15.87 -11.25 -14.76
CA ARG A 57 16.08 -12.04 -13.57
C ARG A 57 17.54 -11.89 -13.11
N VAL A 58 17.76 -11.71 -11.81
CA VAL A 58 19.09 -11.59 -11.22
C VAL A 58 19.23 -12.52 -10.01
N ALA A 59 20.47 -13.01 -9.80
CA ALA A 59 20.82 -13.67 -8.55
C ALA A 59 20.80 -12.62 -7.42
N ASP A 60 20.13 -12.93 -6.32
CA ASP A 60 20.09 -12.10 -5.10
C ASP A 60 19.92 -13.03 -3.90
N SER A 61 20.98 -13.20 -3.11
CA SER A 61 20.99 -14.10 -1.95
C SER A 61 20.05 -13.66 -0.84
N ALA A 62 19.56 -12.43 -0.87
CA ALA A 62 18.56 -11.91 0.08
C ALA A 62 17.12 -12.19 -0.38
N ALA A 63 16.91 -12.62 -1.62
CA ALA A 63 15.64 -13.11 -2.10
C ALA A 63 15.35 -14.53 -1.56
N ASN A 64 14.07 -14.89 -1.46
CA ASN A 64 13.60 -16.11 -0.80
C ASN A 64 14.15 -17.41 -1.45
N ASP A 65 14.29 -17.41 -2.78
CA ASP A 65 14.82 -18.54 -3.57
C ASP A 65 16.19 -18.23 -4.23
N GLY A 66 16.89 -17.19 -3.75
CA GLY A 66 18.20 -16.78 -4.26
C GLY A 66 18.14 -16.00 -5.57
N SER A 67 16.97 -15.57 -6.01
CA SER A 67 16.79 -14.77 -7.24
C SER A 67 15.60 -13.83 -7.16
N ALA A 68 15.65 -12.75 -7.93
CA ALA A 68 14.58 -11.77 -8.02
C ALA A 68 14.38 -11.27 -9.46
N LEU A 69 13.18 -10.79 -9.75
CA LEU A 69 12.93 -9.97 -10.92
C LEU A 69 13.53 -8.59 -10.69
N ARG A 70 14.33 -8.12 -11.64
CA ARG A 70 14.87 -6.76 -11.64
C ARG A 70 14.12 -5.87 -12.62
N LEU A 71 13.52 -4.82 -12.12
CA LEU A 71 12.94 -3.73 -12.89
C LEU A 71 13.99 -2.64 -13.04
N THR A 72 14.48 -2.40 -14.25
CA THR A 72 15.55 -1.43 -14.52
C THR A 72 14.97 -0.19 -15.18
N LEU A 73 14.96 0.93 -14.46
CA LEU A 73 14.77 2.25 -15.01
C LEU A 73 16.09 2.76 -15.59
N LYS A 74 16.13 3.00 -16.90
CA LYS A 74 17.35 3.41 -17.61
C LYS A 74 17.79 4.82 -17.28
N ALA A 75 19.11 5.05 -17.30
CA ALA A 75 19.69 6.38 -17.28
C ALA A 75 19.03 7.27 -18.33
N GLY A 76 18.74 8.51 -17.95
CA GLY A 76 18.10 9.47 -18.87
C GLY A 76 16.61 9.23 -19.13
N ALA A 77 15.92 8.35 -18.40
CA ALA A 77 14.47 8.19 -18.52
C ALA A 77 13.74 9.51 -18.31
N ALA A 78 12.82 9.86 -19.20
CA ALA A 78 12.02 11.06 -19.09
C ALA A 78 10.95 10.91 -17.99
N ALA A 79 10.58 12.03 -17.37
CA ALA A 79 9.56 12.02 -16.32
C ALA A 79 8.18 11.74 -16.90
N ASN A 80 7.67 10.56 -16.64
CA ASN A 80 6.32 10.08 -16.93
C ASN A 80 6.23 8.60 -16.55
N PRO A 81 5.15 8.09 -15.92
CA PRO A 81 4.97 6.66 -15.67
C PRO A 81 5.13 5.81 -16.95
N GLY A 82 4.59 6.24 -18.08
CA GLY A 82 4.71 5.55 -19.37
C GLY A 82 6.14 5.42 -19.92
N ASN A 83 7.09 6.19 -19.41
CA ASN A 83 8.53 6.09 -19.71
C ASN A 83 9.29 5.26 -18.66
N GLY A 84 8.60 4.68 -17.71
CA GLY A 84 9.16 3.80 -16.67
C GLY A 84 9.40 2.38 -17.13
N ILE A 85 9.73 1.52 -16.20
CA ILE A 85 9.66 0.07 -16.32
C ILE A 85 8.46 -0.43 -15.53
N GLU A 86 7.63 -1.26 -16.15
CA GLU A 86 6.39 -1.71 -15.54
C GLU A 86 6.04 -3.12 -15.97
N ILE A 87 5.48 -3.88 -15.04
CA ILE A 87 4.82 -5.15 -15.26
C ILE A 87 3.38 -5.05 -14.75
N ALA A 88 2.47 -5.74 -15.43
CA ALA A 88 1.07 -5.82 -15.05
C ALA A 88 0.57 -7.26 -15.04
N SER A 89 -0.38 -7.57 -14.19
CA SER A 89 -1.05 -8.87 -14.19
C SER A 89 -1.86 -9.05 -15.49
N ARG A 90 -1.94 -10.29 -15.96
CA ARG A 90 -2.70 -10.63 -17.19
C ARG A 90 -4.21 -10.62 -16.96
N ASN A 91 -4.64 -10.83 -15.73
CA ASN A 91 -6.03 -10.86 -15.33
C ASN A 91 -6.31 -9.68 -14.40
N ASN A 92 -7.58 -9.26 -14.37
CA ASN A 92 -8.10 -8.37 -13.36
C ASN A 92 -8.46 -9.17 -12.11
N TYR A 93 -8.25 -8.56 -10.94
CA TYR A 93 -8.56 -9.12 -9.63
C TYR A 93 -9.41 -8.11 -8.85
N GLY A 94 -10.30 -8.62 -7.98
CA GLY A 94 -11.17 -7.81 -7.14
C GLY A 94 -10.75 -7.84 -5.67
N PHE A 95 -11.75 -7.81 -4.79
CA PHE A 95 -11.53 -7.91 -3.36
C PHE A 95 -10.73 -9.15 -2.99
N GLY A 96 -9.85 -9.01 -2.01
CA GLY A 96 -8.99 -10.09 -1.54
C GLY A 96 -7.67 -9.56 -0.99
N SER A 97 -6.73 -10.49 -0.76
CA SER A 97 -5.42 -10.19 -0.20
C SER A 97 -4.37 -10.13 -1.30
N TYR A 98 -3.65 -9.03 -1.34
CA TYR A 98 -2.51 -8.78 -2.22
C TYR A 98 -1.24 -8.64 -1.40
N SER A 99 -0.16 -9.25 -1.81
CA SER A 99 1.14 -9.00 -1.19
C SER A 99 2.28 -9.18 -2.18
N THR A 100 3.37 -8.46 -1.91
CA THR A 100 4.62 -8.58 -2.65
C THR A 100 5.80 -8.42 -1.72
N ARG A 101 6.86 -9.20 -1.96
CA ARG A 101 8.13 -9.01 -1.29
C ARG A 101 9.10 -8.37 -2.25
N MET A 102 9.50 -7.13 -1.97
CA MET A 102 10.29 -6.34 -2.90
C MET A 102 11.21 -5.34 -2.23
N LYS A 103 12.18 -4.83 -3.00
CA LYS A 103 13.00 -3.64 -2.72
C LYS A 103 12.67 -2.56 -3.73
N ALA A 104 12.47 -1.33 -3.25
CA ALA A 104 12.34 -0.15 -4.10
C ALA A 104 13.66 0.20 -4.79
N ALA A 105 13.61 1.09 -5.77
CA ALA A 105 14.81 1.57 -6.46
C ALA A 105 15.77 2.27 -5.47
N ASP A 106 17.06 1.93 -5.58
CA ASP A 106 18.11 2.56 -4.80
C ASP A 106 18.75 3.73 -5.55
N CYS A 107 18.55 4.93 -5.03
CA CYS A 107 19.20 6.14 -5.54
C CYS A 107 20.19 6.77 -4.53
N SER A 108 20.75 6.00 -3.62
CA SER A 108 21.75 6.46 -2.64
C SER A 108 22.95 7.14 -3.29
N ALA A 109 23.34 6.73 -4.50
CA ALA A 109 24.39 7.34 -5.30
C ALA A 109 23.96 8.58 -6.10
N GLN A 110 22.65 8.91 -6.12
CA GLN A 110 22.06 10.13 -6.70
C GLN A 110 20.86 10.54 -5.83
N PRO A 111 21.07 11.08 -4.61
CA PRO A 111 20.03 11.27 -3.59
C PRO A 111 18.89 12.22 -4.00
N ARG A 112 19.08 12.98 -5.08
CA ARG A 112 18.06 13.90 -5.63
C ARG A 112 17.37 13.36 -6.86
N ALA A 113 17.60 12.10 -7.25
CA ALA A 113 16.86 11.47 -8.32
C ALA A 113 15.39 11.37 -7.95
N GLY A 114 14.51 11.86 -8.84
CA GLY A 114 13.07 11.74 -8.66
C GLY A 114 12.60 10.40 -9.21
N VAL A 115 12.67 9.32 -8.43
CA VAL A 115 12.24 7.99 -8.86
C VAL A 115 11.25 7.41 -7.87
N VAL A 116 10.07 7.07 -8.39
CA VAL A 116 9.01 6.37 -7.68
C VAL A 116 9.09 4.88 -8.03
N THR A 117 8.94 4.04 -7.03
CA THR A 117 8.67 2.61 -7.18
C THR A 117 7.29 2.33 -6.62
N GLY A 118 6.46 1.56 -7.33
CA GLY A 118 5.08 1.25 -6.92
C GLY A 118 4.76 -0.23 -7.02
N ALA A 119 3.81 -0.65 -6.16
CA ALA A 119 3.08 -1.91 -6.25
C ALA A 119 1.61 -1.57 -5.98
N PHE A 120 0.73 -1.72 -6.99
CA PHE A 120 -0.60 -1.12 -6.95
C PHE A 120 -1.61 -1.87 -7.81
N THR A 121 -2.90 -1.64 -7.53
CA THR A 121 -3.99 -2.03 -8.44
C THR A 121 -4.37 -0.83 -9.30
N TYR A 122 -4.82 -1.08 -10.53
CA TYR A 122 -5.23 -0.02 -11.43
C TYR A 122 -6.40 -0.43 -12.32
N ALA A 123 -7.46 0.37 -12.33
CA ALA A 123 -8.55 0.24 -13.27
C ALA A 123 -9.15 1.61 -13.61
N THR A 124 -9.21 1.92 -14.88
CA THR A 124 -9.92 3.09 -15.40
C THR A 124 -10.69 2.70 -16.65
N ASP A 125 -11.90 3.22 -16.81
CA ASP A 125 -12.69 3.09 -18.05
C ASP A 125 -13.31 4.42 -18.45
N HIS A 126 -12.90 5.51 -17.76
CA HIS A 126 -13.40 6.86 -17.98
C HIS A 126 -14.92 7.00 -17.82
N SER A 127 -15.59 6.01 -17.17
CA SER A 127 -16.98 6.12 -16.78
C SER A 127 -17.12 6.93 -15.49
N ASP A 128 -18.34 7.33 -15.17
CA ASP A 128 -18.72 7.94 -13.89
C ASP A 128 -19.86 7.08 -13.29
N ARG A 129 -19.50 5.87 -12.79
CA ARG A 129 -20.49 4.92 -12.27
C ARG A 129 -20.98 5.27 -10.88
N ASN A 130 -20.18 6.00 -10.12
CA ASN A 130 -20.57 6.48 -8.81
C ASN A 130 -21.40 7.78 -8.87
N GLY A 131 -21.57 8.39 -10.07
CA GLY A 131 -22.44 9.53 -10.32
C GLY A 131 -21.97 10.84 -9.70
N ASN A 132 -20.66 11.00 -9.47
CA ASN A 132 -20.10 12.17 -8.80
C ASN A 132 -19.57 13.26 -9.76
N GLY A 133 -19.67 13.03 -11.08
CA GLY A 133 -19.25 13.96 -12.14
C GLY A 133 -17.77 13.84 -12.50
N LEU A 134 -17.04 12.85 -11.96
CA LEU A 134 -15.64 12.59 -12.27
C LEU A 134 -15.48 11.20 -12.88
N PRO A 135 -14.53 10.99 -13.80
CA PRO A 135 -14.18 9.66 -14.28
C PRO A 135 -13.66 8.76 -13.16
N ASP A 136 -14.20 7.55 -13.08
CA ASP A 136 -13.74 6.53 -12.13
C ASP A 136 -12.29 6.13 -12.45
N ASN A 137 -11.43 6.14 -11.42
CA ASN A 137 -10.07 5.66 -11.43
C ASN A 137 -9.81 4.89 -10.14
N ASP A 138 -10.08 3.59 -10.16
CA ASP A 138 -9.94 2.73 -9.00
C ASP A 138 -8.50 2.24 -8.87
N GLU A 139 -7.80 2.71 -7.82
CA GLU A 139 -6.39 2.41 -7.60
C GLU A 139 -6.09 2.28 -6.10
N ILE A 140 -5.24 1.32 -5.75
CA ILE A 140 -4.76 1.08 -4.38
C ILE A 140 -3.26 0.97 -4.45
N ASP A 141 -2.55 1.92 -3.83
CA ASP A 141 -1.10 2.07 -4.00
C ASP A 141 -0.31 1.77 -2.73
N VAL A 142 0.81 1.12 -2.95
CA VAL A 142 1.96 1.07 -2.04
C VAL A 142 3.17 1.58 -2.80
N GLU A 143 3.70 2.76 -2.41
CA GLU A 143 4.71 3.44 -3.20
C GLU A 143 5.86 3.99 -2.35
N TRP A 144 7.01 4.19 -3.00
CA TRP A 144 8.23 4.73 -2.40
C TRP A 144 8.88 5.75 -3.33
N LEU A 145 9.28 6.87 -2.78
CA LEU A 145 10.20 7.80 -3.43
C LEU A 145 11.63 7.44 -3.04
N CYS A 146 12.50 7.13 -4.00
CA CYS A 146 13.83 6.60 -3.72
C CYS A 146 14.73 7.55 -2.90
N ALA A 147 14.44 8.87 -2.92
CA ALA A 147 15.09 9.87 -2.08
C ALA A 147 14.72 9.76 -0.59
N GLN A 148 13.68 9.00 -0.27
CA GLN A 148 13.14 8.82 1.08
C GLN A 148 12.88 7.34 1.37
N PRO A 149 13.91 6.50 1.39
CA PRO A 149 13.73 5.05 1.50
C PRO A 149 13.14 4.59 2.84
N GLU A 150 13.04 5.47 3.85
CA GLU A 150 12.37 5.24 5.12
C GLU A 150 10.87 5.53 5.07
N VAL A 151 10.37 6.20 4.02
CA VAL A 151 8.98 6.66 3.92
C VAL A 151 8.20 5.78 2.97
N ILE A 152 6.98 5.41 3.36
CA ILE A 152 6.00 4.72 2.52
C ILE A 152 4.79 5.61 2.27
N TYR A 153 4.28 5.56 1.05
CA TYR A 153 3.08 6.26 0.59
C TYR A 153 2.01 5.22 0.30
N LEU A 154 0.86 5.36 0.94
CA LEU A 154 -0.32 4.51 0.77
C LEU A 154 -1.45 5.37 0.24
N THR A 155 -2.06 4.98 -0.87
CA THR A 155 -3.11 5.79 -1.50
C THR A 155 -4.28 4.91 -1.96
N LEU A 156 -5.48 5.46 -1.87
CA LEU A 156 -6.71 4.95 -2.47
C LEU A 156 -7.25 6.03 -3.40
N TRP A 157 -7.39 5.71 -4.68
CA TRP A 157 -8.03 6.57 -5.65
C TRP A 157 -9.38 5.98 -6.04
N THR A 158 -10.37 6.84 -6.20
CA THR A 158 -11.67 6.46 -6.75
C THR A 158 -12.01 7.23 -8.01
N ASP A 159 -11.40 8.40 -8.21
CA ASP A 159 -11.69 9.26 -9.35
C ASP A 159 -10.46 10.07 -9.78
N TYR A 160 -10.32 10.28 -11.08
CA TYR A 160 -9.34 11.20 -11.65
C TYR A 160 -9.75 11.70 -13.02
N ASN A 161 -9.72 13.01 -13.20
CA ASN A 161 -9.92 13.69 -14.49
C ASN A 161 -8.64 14.43 -14.90
N ALA A 162 -7.89 13.84 -15.82
CA ALA A 162 -6.62 14.40 -16.30
C ALA A 162 -6.75 15.74 -17.04
N SER A 163 -7.96 16.12 -17.50
CA SER A 163 -8.16 17.37 -18.25
C SER A 163 -8.17 18.61 -17.35
N ASN A 164 -8.46 18.47 -16.08
CA ASN A 164 -8.57 19.58 -15.12
C ASN A 164 -7.98 19.27 -13.74
N ASP A 165 -7.25 18.15 -13.61
CA ASP A 165 -6.61 17.68 -12.37
C ASP A 165 -7.57 17.51 -11.17
N GLN A 166 -8.85 17.33 -11.44
CA GLN A 166 -9.80 16.95 -10.41
C GLN A 166 -9.64 15.48 -10.06
N LEU A 167 -9.66 15.19 -8.77
CA LEU A 167 -9.42 13.84 -8.27
C LEU A 167 -10.20 13.58 -6.97
N ARG A 168 -10.30 12.33 -6.60
CA ARG A 168 -10.65 11.91 -5.23
C ARG A 168 -9.69 10.83 -4.80
N LYS A 169 -8.88 11.16 -3.82
CA LYS A 169 -7.96 10.22 -3.20
C LYS A 169 -7.91 10.39 -1.70
N VAL A 170 -7.68 9.29 -1.02
CA VAL A 170 -7.27 9.29 0.40
C VAL A 170 -5.87 8.73 0.47
N SER A 171 -4.99 9.39 1.19
CA SER A 171 -3.59 8.98 1.29
C SER A 171 -3.08 8.99 2.72
N ARG A 172 -2.16 8.09 3.02
CA ARG A 172 -1.39 8.07 4.27
C ARG A 172 0.09 7.97 3.96
N VAL A 173 0.89 8.77 4.65
CA VAL A 173 2.34 8.79 4.53
C VAL A 173 2.96 8.49 5.89
N ILE A 174 3.90 7.55 5.92
CA ILE A 174 4.50 7.05 7.15
C ILE A 174 6.01 6.98 7.01
N ASP A 175 6.74 7.58 7.94
CA ASP A 175 8.15 7.28 8.18
C ASP A 175 8.21 6.00 9.02
N LEU A 176 8.46 4.86 8.38
CA LEU A 176 8.46 3.55 9.01
C LEU A 176 9.67 3.34 9.93
N ARG A 177 10.80 3.97 9.64
CA ARG A 177 11.98 3.88 10.50
C ARG A 177 11.74 4.54 11.85
N ALA A 178 11.03 5.68 11.84
CA ALA A 178 10.68 6.41 13.06
C ALA A 178 9.32 5.98 13.67
N GLY A 179 8.49 5.22 12.95
CA GLY A 179 7.13 4.90 13.36
C GLY A 179 6.22 6.13 13.38
N ARG A 180 6.49 7.12 12.53
CA ARG A 180 5.81 8.40 12.53
C ARG A 180 4.84 8.51 11.35
N ILE A 181 3.55 8.65 11.63
CA ILE A 181 2.57 9.05 10.63
C ILE A 181 2.80 10.53 10.30
N ILE A 182 3.19 10.81 9.04
CA ILE A 182 3.46 12.17 8.54
C ILE A 182 2.14 12.86 8.21
N SER A 183 1.24 12.16 7.51
CA SER A 183 -0.09 12.68 7.15
C SER A 183 -1.09 11.56 6.93
N THR A 184 -2.38 11.88 7.06
CA THR A 184 -3.51 11.09 6.55
C THR A 184 -4.52 12.11 6.03
N CYS A 185 -4.75 12.12 4.71
CA CYS A 185 -5.46 13.20 4.03
C CYS A 185 -6.48 12.68 3.02
N PHE A 186 -7.58 13.40 2.88
CA PHE A 186 -8.43 13.36 1.70
C PHE A 186 -8.08 14.55 0.79
N SER A 187 -8.08 14.35 -0.52
CA SER A 187 -7.77 15.39 -1.51
C SER A 187 -8.74 15.33 -2.68
N THR A 188 -9.14 16.51 -3.15
CA THR A 188 -9.93 16.71 -4.39
C THR A 188 -9.15 17.41 -5.48
N THR A 189 -7.97 17.94 -5.14
CA THR A 189 -6.97 18.48 -6.06
C THR A 189 -5.57 18.11 -5.59
N PHE A 190 -4.58 18.17 -6.49
CA PHE A 190 -3.18 17.96 -6.11
C PHE A 190 -2.69 19.00 -5.11
N GLY A 191 -1.96 18.56 -4.09
CA GLY A 191 -1.42 19.41 -3.03
C GLY A 191 -2.40 19.72 -1.90
N GLU A 192 -3.68 19.39 -2.03
CA GLU A 192 -4.66 19.51 -0.96
C GLU A 192 -4.47 18.40 0.08
N CYS A 193 -4.74 18.74 1.35
CA CYS A 193 -4.78 17.79 2.46
C CYS A 193 -5.90 18.18 3.43
N VAL A 194 -7.05 17.57 3.27
CA VAL A 194 -8.19 17.74 4.18
C VAL A 194 -8.14 16.62 5.21
N ALA A 195 -8.36 16.96 6.48
CA ALA A 195 -8.40 15.99 7.56
C ALA A 195 -9.51 14.95 7.33
N VAL A 196 -9.19 13.70 7.59
CA VAL A 196 -10.13 12.57 7.48
C VAL A 196 -10.78 12.27 8.84
N SER A 197 -11.84 11.46 8.84
CA SER A 197 -12.50 10.99 10.05
C SER A 197 -11.61 10.05 10.87
N SER A 198 -11.99 9.80 12.13
CA SER A 198 -11.27 8.84 12.99
C SER A 198 -11.28 7.42 12.44
N ALA A 199 -12.34 7.01 11.74
CA ALA A 199 -12.44 5.69 11.11
C ALA A 199 -11.49 5.55 9.90
N GLU A 200 -11.22 6.66 9.21
CA GLU A 200 -10.27 6.70 8.08
C GLU A 200 -8.81 6.82 8.55
N ASN A 201 -8.57 7.14 9.82
CA ASN A 201 -7.23 7.42 10.38
C ASN A 201 -6.80 6.37 11.41
N GLN A 202 -6.98 5.07 11.13
CA GLN A 202 -6.56 3.99 12.03
C GLN A 202 -5.40 3.17 11.43
N PRO A 203 -4.45 2.71 12.27
CA PRO A 203 -4.24 3.12 13.67
C PRO A 203 -3.70 4.55 13.76
N THR A 204 -3.82 5.20 14.92
CA THR A 204 -3.28 6.56 15.14
C THR A 204 -1.77 6.57 15.43
N SER A 205 -1.16 5.40 15.56
CA SER A 205 0.28 5.21 15.71
C SER A 205 0.73 3.94 15.01
N VAL A 206 1.95 3.93 14.48
CA VAL A 206 2.59 2.78 13.85
C VAL A 206 3.89 2.49 14.59
N ALA A 207 4.19 1.21 14.84
CA ALA A 207 5.44 0.84 15.49
C ALA A 207 6.63 1.20 14.58
N ALA A 208 7.69 1.78 15.17
CA ALA A 208 8.94 2.00 14.46
C ALA A 208 9.56 0.65 14.05
N ILE A 209 10.16 0.63 12.86
CA ILE A 209 10.95 -0.50 12.36
C ILE A 209 12.41 -0.04 12.28
N PRO A 210 13.22 -0.25 13.33
CA PRO A 210 14.60 0.21 13.35
C PRO A 210 15.39 -0.30 12.15
N GLY A 211 16.10 0.60 11.46
CA GLY A 211 16.86 0.27 10.27
C GLY A 211 16.03 0.06 9.00
N TYR A 212 14.73 0.34 9.01
CA TYR A 212 13.91 0.27 7.82
C TYR A 212 14.50 1.11 6.68
N ASN A 213 14.65 0.47 5.53
CA ASN A 213 15.07 1.09 4.27
C ASN A 213 14.53 0.24 3.12
N SER A 214 13.56 0.79 2.38
CA SER A 214 12.86 0.08 1.31
C SER A 214 13.76 -0.29 0.12
N SER A 215 14.90 0.39 -0.06
CA SER A 215 15.79 0.17 -1.21
C SER A 215 16.89 -0.86 -0.95
N THR A 216 17.25 -1.11 0.32
CA THR A 216 18.37 -2.01 0.67
C THR A 216 17.93 -3.36 1.19
N GLN A 217 16.71 -3.49 1.68
CA GLN A 217 16.17 -4.72 2.27
C GLN A 217 14.86 -5.12 1.62
N TYR A 218 14.63 -6.43 1.50
CA TYR A 218 13.32 -6.96 1.12
C TYR A 218 12.38 -6.93 2.31
N TYR A 219 11.20 -6.35 2.08
CA TYR A 219 10.06 -6.47 2.98
C TYR A 219 8.87 -7.03 2.22
N GLU A 220 8.00 -7.75 2.89
CA GLU A 220 6.69 -8.08 2.38
C GLU A 220 5.73 -6.94 2.71
N TYR A 221 5.13 -6.37 1.67
CA TYR A 221 4.07 -5.37 1.76
C TYR A 221 2.79 -5.96 1.24
N GLY A 222 1.68 -5.60 1.83
CA GLY A 222 0.40 -6.08 1.33
C GLY A 222 -0.77 -5.23 1.78
N PHE A 223 -1.90 -5.54 1.17
CA PHE A 223 -3.18 -5.02 1.59
C PHE A 223 -4.29 -6.06 1.43
N ASP A 224 -5.25 -6.01 2.37
CA ASP A 224 -6.49 -6.76 2.29
C ASP A 224 -7.59 -5.79 1.86
N TRP A 225 -8.12 -5.98 0.65
CA TRP A 225 -9.12 -5.12 0.04
C TRP A 225 -10.51 -5.75 0.15
N SER A 226 -11.49 -4.98 0.60
CA SER A 226 -12.88 -5.39 0.77
C SER A 226 -13.84 -4.26 0.38
N ALA A 227 -15.13 -4.57 0.28
CA ALA A 227 -16.17 -3.57 0.01
C ALA A 227 -16.32 -2.52 1.14
N THR A 228 -15.75 -2.76 2.33
CA THR A 228 -15.86 -1.89 3.49
C THR A 228 -14.57 -1.21 3.91
N GLY A 229 -13.47 -1.47 3.21
CA GLY A 229 -12.18 -0.85 3.53
C GLY A 229 -10.98 -1.55 2.92
N VAL A 230 -9.82 -0.98 3.20
CA VAL A 230 -8.53 -1.50 2.80
C VAL A 230 -7.59 -1.51 4.00
N HIS A 231 -7.05 -2.67 4.33
CA HIS A 231 -6.10 -2.86 5.43
C HIS A 231 -4.69 -3.04 4.88
N PHE A 232 -3.85 -2.03 4.99
CA PHE A 232 -2.45 -2.08 4.59
C PHE A 232 -1.56 -2.59 5.71
N TYR A 233 -0.60 -3.43 5.37
CA TYR A 233 0.35 -4.00 6.32
C TYR A 233 1.75 -4.20 5.72
N LEU A 234 2.71 -4.36 6.60
CA LEU A 234 4.06 -4.84 6.31
C LEU A 234 4.32 -6.07 7.18
N VAL A 235 5.02 -7.07 6.66
CA VAL A 235 5.48 -8.21 7.46
C VAL A 235 6.88 -7.92 7.93
N ASN A 236 7.07 -7.91 9.25
CA ASN A 236 8.36 -7.64 9.88
C ASN A 236 9.28 -8.89 9.88
N ALA A 237 10.50 -8.72 10.36
CA ALA A 237 11.50 -9.80 10.40
C ALA A 237 11.09 -11.04 11.22
N SER A 238 10.13 -10.91 12.13
CA SER A 238 9.58 -12.04 12.90
C SER A 238 8.43 -12.76 12.19
N GLY A 239 8.05 -12.31 10.98
CA GLY A 239 6.90 -12.83 10.23
C GLY A 239 5.54 -12.30 10.71
N ALA A 240 5.53 -11.31 11.61
CA ALA A 240 4.29 -10.71 12.09
C ALA A 240 3.86 -9.54 11.18
N ARG A 241 2.55 -9.45 10.90
CA ARG A 241 1.97 -8.29 10.21
C ARG A 241 1.95 -7.08 11.12
N VAL A 242 2.50 -5.97 10.64
CA VAL A 242 2.41 -4.65 11.26
C VAL A 242 1.38 -3.86 10.47
N THR A 243 0.27 -3.48 11.10
CA THR A 243 -0.75 -2.64 10.46
C THR A 243 -0.18 -1.25 10.19
N LEU A 244 -0.20 -0.83 8.93
CA LEU A 244 0.21 0.50 8.49
C LEU A 244 -1.00 1.43 8.40
N TRP A 245 -2.11 0.91 7.87
CA TRP A 245 -3.35 1.67 7.73
C TRP A 245 -4.54 0.70 7.64
N ASP A 246 -5.51 0.83 8.53
CA ASP A 246 -6.81 0.16 8.43
C ASP A 246 -7.86 1.21 8.04
N TYR A 247 -7.97 1.44 6.74
CA TYR A 247 -8.89 2.43 6.19
C TYR A 247 -10.33 1.92 6.22
N ARG A 248 -11.21 2.65 6.89
CA ARG A 248 -12.65 2.40 7.01
C ARG A 248 -13.42 3.68 6.73
N GLY A 249 -13.40 4.12 5.49
CA GLY A 249 -14.02 5.36 5.07
C GLY A 249 -15.41 5.18 4.46
N PRO A 250 -15.99 6.29 3.96
CA PRO A 250 -17.21 6.23 3.15
C PRO A 250 -17.02 5.32 1.95
N ALA A 251 -18.07 4.59 1.56
CA ALA A 251 -18.04 3.68 0.41
C ALA A 251 -17.61 4.38 -0.89
N SER A 252 -17.94 5.67 -1.04
CA SER A 252 -17.51 6.49 -2.20
C SER A 252 -16.00 6.79 -2.25
N ARG A 253 -15.23 6.37 -1.25
CA ARG A 253 -13.77 6.51 -1.20
C ARG A 253 -13.06 5.17 -1.15
N ILE A 254 -13.76 4.08 -1.45
CA ILE A 254 -13.21 2.73 -1.50
C ILE A 254 -13.26 2.27 -2.96
N PRO A 255 -12.12 1.91 -3.58
CA PRO A 255 -12.10 1.29 -4.89
C PRO A 255 -12.98 0.04 -4.94
N THR A 256 -13.70 -0.18 -6.03
CA THR A 256 -14.64 -1.31 -6.15
C THR A 256 -14.47 -2.11 -7.43
N LYS A 257 -13.73 -1.58 -8.41
CA LYS A 257 -13.57 -2.20 -9.72
C LYS A 257 -12.47 -3.25 -9.70
N GLN A 258 -12.74 -4.40 -10.33
CA GLN A 258 -11.68 -5.35 -10.62
C GLN A 258 -10.57 -4.68 -11.45
N SER A 259 -9.34 -4.83 -10.98
CA SER A 259 -8.17 -4.09 -11.43
C SER A 259 -7.03 -5.03 -11.81
N ILE A 260 -6.19 -4.62 -12.73
CA ILE A 260 -4.87 -5.25 -12.89
C ILE A 260 -3.99 -4.89 -11.69
N PHE A 261 -3.08 -5.79 -11.30
CA PHE A 261 -2.04 -5.50 -10.33
C PHE A 261 -0.75 -5.16 -11.06
N MET A 262 -0.12 -4.06 -10.68
CA MET A 262 1.04 -3.50 -11.37
C MET A 262 2.21 -3.30 -10.41
N GLN A 263 3.43 -3.38 -10.97
CA GLN A 263 4.66 -3.01 -10.25
C GLN A 263 5.55 -2.24 -11.21
N ASN A 264 6.08 -1.11 -10.75
CA ASN A 264 6.84 -0.22 -11.61
C ASN A 264 8.02 0.47 -10.91
N ALA A 265 8.85 1.14 -11.74
CA ALA A 265 9.75 2.21 -11.34
C ALA A 265 9.76 3.25 -12.46
N TRP A 266 9.58 4.53 -12.12
CA TRP A 266 9.51 5.62 -13.09
C TRP A 266 10.10 6.93 -12.55
N HIS A 267 10.50 7.82 -13.47
CA HIS A 267 11.03 9.13 -13.11
C HIS A 267 9.91 10.17 -12.97
N THR A 268 9.97 10.96 -11.89
CA THR A 268 9.08 12.08 -11.59
C THR A 268 9.87 13.37 -11.38
N THR A 269 9.24 14.51 -11.65
CA THR A 269 9.80 15.85 -11.39
C THR A 269 8.95 16.67 -10.43
N ASN A 270 7.76 16.19 -10.07
CA ASN A 270 6.76 16.95 -9.32
C ASN A 270 6.18 16.21 -8.11
N TRP A 271 6.63 14.99 -7.86
CA TRP A 271 6.20 14.25 -6.69
C TRP A 271 7.17 14.43 -5.52
N ASP A 272 6.99 15.51 -4.79
CA ASP A 272 7.80 15.85 -3.63
C ASP A 272 6.96 16.66 -2.62
N PRO A 273 5.96 16.02 -2.00
CA PRO A 273 5.02 16.71 -1.12
C PRO A 273 5.67 17.27 0.16
N TYR A 274 6.92 16.86 0.47
CA TYR A 274 7.59 17.18 1.72
C TYR A 274 8.94 17.91 1.58
N GLY A 275 9.21 18.47 0.39
CA GLY A 275 10.34 19.37 0.19
C GLY A 275 11.70 18.71 -0.03
N PHE A 276 11.74 17.41 -0.38
CA PHE A 276 13.01 16.72 -0.66
C PHE A 276 13.68 17.12 -1.97
N GLN A 277 12.96 17.84 -2.83
CA GLN A 277 13.43 18.27 -4.15
C GLN A 277 14.08 17.14 -4.98
N ALA A 278 13.55 15.93 -4.84
CA ALA A 278 13.96 14.76 -5.60
C ALA A 278 13.36 14.84 -7.01
N ARG A 279 14.02 15.59 -7.91
CA ARG A 279 13.53 15.91 -9.26
C ARG A 279 14.56 15.62 -10.34
N GLU A 280 15.78 15.26 -9.93
CA GLU A 280 16.85 15.04 -10.89
C GLU A 280 16.55 13.82 -11.75
N ARG A 281 16.83 13.97 -13.04
CA ARG A 281 16.72 12.87 -14.00
C ARG A 281 17.76 11.81 -13.65
N PRO A 282 17.43 10.51 -13.68
CA PRO A 282 18.39 9.46 -13.45
C PRO A 282 19.62 9.58 -14.36
N ASN A 283 20.81 9.67 -13.80
CA ASN A 283 22.08 9.72 -14.54
C ASN A 283 22.74 8.33 -14.67
N ARG A 284 22.11 7.31 -14.12
CA ARG A 284 22.51 5.90 -14.17
C ARG A 284 21.27 5.00 -14.19
N ASP A 285 21.46 3.73 -14.50
CA ASP A 285 20.40 2.73 -14.34
C ASP A 285 20.07 2.57 -12.87
N LEU A 286 18.77 2.62 -12.53
CA LEU A 286 18.25 2.40 -11.19
C LEU A 286 17.37 1.14 -11.19
N HIS A 287 17.39 0.38 -10.09
CA HIS A 287 16.82 -0.94 -10.03
C HIS A 287 15.90 -1.11 -8.84
N ALA A 288 14.65 -1.52 -9.10
CA ALA A 288 13.80 -2.15 -8.11
C ALA A 288 13.86 -3.68 -8.28
N HIS A 289 13.65 -4.43 -7.20
CA HIS A 289 13.71 -5.89 -7.23
C HIS A 289 12.46 -6.49 -6.60
N VAL A 290 11.82 -7.43 -7.30
CA VAL A 290 10.67 -8.18 -6.81
C VAL A 290 11.08 -9.62 -6.58
N ASP A 291 10.99 -10.06 -5.34
CA ASP A 291 11.27 -11.44 -4.92
C ASP A 291 10.09 -12.34 -5.30
N TRP A 292 8.89 -11.96 -4.89
CA TRP A 292 7.67 -12.64 -5.26
C TRP A 292 6.44 -11.71 -5.15
N THR A 293 5.35 -12.12 -5.80
CA THR A 293 4.05 -11.44 -5.76
C THR A 293 2.94 -12.47 -5.58
N GLN A 294 2.02 -12.23 -4.63
CA GLN A 294 0.84 -13.02 -4.36
C GLN A 294 -0.39 -12.21 -4.73
N LEU A 295 -1.24 -12.76 -5.59
CA LEU A 295 -2.51 -12.17 -6.01
C LEU A 295 -3.68 -12.88 -5.30
N PRO A 296 -4.86 -12.27 -5.19
CA PRO A 296 -6.04 -12.90 -4.61
C PRO A 296 -6.58 -14.05 -5.49
N GLY A 297 -7.34 -14.95 -4.89
CA GLY A 297 -8.00 -16.07 -5.57
C GLY A 297 -9.33 -15.71 -6.21
#